data_c3539f8db7acb91838fad5b31777ef81
#
_entry.id   c3539f8db7acb91838fad5b31777ef81
#
_cell.length_a   1.000
_cell.length_b   1.000
_cell.length_c   1.000
_cell.angle_alpha   90.00
_cell.angle_beta   90.00
_cell.angle_gamma   90.00
#
_symmetry.space_group_name_H-M   'P 1'
#
loop_
_entity.id
_entity.type
_entity.pdbx_description
1 polymer ?
#
loop_
_entity_poly.entity_id
_entity_poly.type
_entity_poly.pdbx_seq_one_letter_code
_entity_poly.pdbx_strand_id
1 'polypeptide(L)'
;MSNYKTVFFTLGILQIILGIFMLIPIFVQFFFNEIDSSFFGASIITIIFGTLFFLSNLDHDKKLNLQQAFLLTALSWLSIAIFGSLPLIFSEVNFSFTNAFFESMSGITTTGSTIIPNLEEMPKAILLWRAILQWLGGIGIIVMAITLMPIMNVGGMQLFKISNSDSSEKILPKSKEIALRLIYIYSGLTALCAMSYKILGMNTFDSITHSMTTIATGGFSNYNESIGFFDSVYIEISAMIFIILGSLPFIAYIKFLNGNRRIFFSDIQIRTFLKIILISILILSIYLFLDKSSELNFRTVLFNVISILTGTGYVNAQFDNWGGFPLIIFIGLMFIGGCAGSTTCGIKIFRFQILYSFVLNQLRKIIYPKGIFVLKYNQSPVDDKFTASIISFIYMYLVIFFAITALLSLTGLDFITSISGAATSISNVGPGLGSTIGPNGNFYQLPDVSKWILSTGMILGRLELFAILVLFLPSFWRS
;
A
#
# COMPACT_ATOMS: atom_id res chain seq x y z
N MET A 1 30.46 -17.75 3.28
CA MET A 1 29.43 -17.23 4.23
C MET A 1 29.05 -15.82 3.79
N SER A 2 27.80 -15.61 3.40
CA SER A 2 27.33 -14.29 3.02
C SER A 2 27.42 -13.34 4.23
N ASN A 3 28.14 -12.24 4.08
CA ASN A 3 28.33 -11.27 5.14
C ASN A 3 27.06 -10.41 5.27
N TYR A 4 26.21 -10.66 6.25
CA TYR A 4 24.95 -9.91 6.46
C TYR A 4 25.14 -8.55 7.17
N LYS A 5 26.36 -8.12 7.42
CA LYS A 5 26.68 -6.84 8.08
C LYS A 5 25.99 -5.65 7.41
N THR A 6 25.95 -5.62 6.07
CA THR A 6 25.29 -4.55 5.30
C THR A 6 23.77 -4.48 5.58
N VAL A 7 23.13 -5.64 5.76
CA VAL A 7 21.70 -5.73 6.08
C VAL A 7 21.43 -5.14 7.46
N PHE A 8 22.18 -5.60 8.49
CA PHE A 8 21.99 -5.12 9.86
C PHE A 8 22.41 -3.65 10.02
N PHE A 9 23.44 -3.18 9.32
CA PHE A 9 23.81 -1.77 9.28
C PHE A 9 22.65 -0.91 8.76
N THR A 10 22.04 -1.31 7.65
CA THR A 10 20.92 -0.57 7.03
C THR A 10 19.69 -0.63 7.91
N LEU A 11 19.37 -1.78 8.52
CA LEU A 11 18.29 -1.91 9.49
C LEU A 11 18.51 -0.99 10.70
N GLY A 12 19.77 -0.87 11.20
CA GLY A 12 20.12 0.06 12.27
C GLY A 12 19.75 1.51 11.92
N ILE A 13 20.10 1.96 10.72
CA ILE A 13 19.74 3.30 10.25
C ILE A 13 18.20 3.47 10.19
N LEU A 14 17.48 2.49 9.66
CA LEU A 14 16.01 2.56 9.57
C LEU A 14 15.37 2.65 10.96
N GLN A 15 15.88 1.90 11.94
CA GLN A 15 15.37 1.97 13.32
C GLN A 15 15.69 3.32 13.99
N ILE A 16 16.88 3.89 13.79
CA ILE A 16 17.21 5.23 14.29
C ILE A 16 16.23 6.26 13.69
N ILE A 17 15.99 6.20 12.39
CA ILE A 17 15.04 7.09 11.71
C ILE A 17 13.63 6.91 12.30
N LEU A 18 13.17 5.67 12.47
CA LEU A 18 11.86 5.37 13.06
C LEU A 18 11.73 5.95 14.47
N GLY A 19 12.75 5.74 15.32
CA GLY A 19 12.80 6.29 16.68
C GLY A 19 12.78 7.82 16.70
N ILE A 20 13.42 8.48 15.74
CA ILE A 20 13.33 9.94 15.58
C ILE A 20 11.91 10.37 15.22
N PHE A 21 11.24 9.65 14.31
CA PHE A 21 9.84 9.95 13.97
C PHE A 21 8.88 9.74 15.15
N MET A 22 9.19 8.84 16.10
CA MET A 22 8.42 8.68 17.35
C MET A 22 8.48 9.91 18.26
N LEU A 23 9.47 10.80 18.10
CA LEU A 23 9.53 12.05 18.86
C LEU A 23 8.47 13.07 18.41
N ILE A 24 7.96 12.96 17.16
CA ILE A 24 6.95 13.90 16.64
C ILE A 24 5.63 13.83 17.44
N PRO A 25 5.05 12.66 17.73
CA PRO A 25 3.87 12.56 18.60
C PRO A 25 4.06 13.12 20.00
N ILE A 26 5.29 13.15 20.56
CA ILE A 26 5.56 13.75 21.87
C ILE A 26 5.24 15.26 21.87
N PHE A 27 5.55 15.97 20.79
CA PHE A 27 5.15 17.39 20.67
C PHE A 27 3.63 17.54 20.64
N VAL A 28 2.92 16.59 20.02
CA VAL A 28 1.46 16.60 20.01
C VAL A 28 0.89 16.30 21.40
N GLN A 29 1.46 15.35 22.13
CA GLN A 29 1.10 15.09 23.55
C GLN A 29 1.21 16.37 24.38
N PHE A 30 2.33 17.08 24.24
CA PHE A 30 2.54 18.35 24.96
C PHE A 30 1.50 19.40 24.58
N PHE A 31 1.14 19.51 23.28
CA PHE A 31 0.20 20.52 22.81
C PHE A 31 -1.25 20.25 23.23
N PHE A 32 -1.64 18.97 23.34
CA PHE A 32 -2.99 18.54 23.74
C PHE A 32 -3.08 18.18 25.24
N ASN A 33 -2.03 18.43 26.03
CA ASN A 33 -1.94 18.06 27.45
C ASN A 33 -2.17 16.56 27.73
N GLU A 34 -1.77 15.69 26.80
CA GLU A 34 -1.79 14.25 26.98
C GLU A 34 -0.49 13.83 27.71
N ILE A 35 -0.59 13.50 29.01
CA ILE A 35 0.59 13.11 29.81
C ILE A 35 0.80 11.60 29.64
N ASP A 36 1.58 11.20 28.65
CA ASP A 36 1.92 9.79 28.41
C ASP A 36 3.40 9.68 28.00
N SER A 37 4.15 8.80 28.66
CA SER A 37 5.56 8.56 28.37
C SER A 37 5.80 7.46 27.34
N SER A 38 4.75 6.88 26.76
CA SER A 38 4.80 5.73 25.84
C SER A 38 5.70 5.97 24.62
N PHE A 39 5.54 7.13 23.97
CA PHE A 39 6.35 7.50 22.81
C PHE A 39 7.82 7.75 23.16
N PHE A 40 8.07 8.34 24.32
CA PHE A 40 9.44 8.60 24.77
C PHE A 40 10.19 7.29 25.06
N GLY A 41 9.57 6.37 25.82
CA GLY A 41 10.14 5.06 26.10
C GLY A 41 10.36 4.22 24.82
N ALA A 42 9.35 4.18 23.93
CA ALA A 42 9.44 3.49 22.66
C ALA A 42 10.54 4.05 21.74
N SER A 43 10.68 5.38 21.67
CA SER A 43 11.73 6.06 20.91
C SER A 43 13.12 5.69 21.40
N ILE A 44 13.36 5.77 22.71
CA ILE A 44 14.66 5.42 23.32
C ILE A 44 15.03 3.97 22.99
N ILE A 45 14.13 3.02 23.22
CA ILE A 45 14.37 1.60 22.95
C ILE A 45 14.70 1.41 21.46
N THR A 46 13.92 1.99 20.58
CA THR A 46 14.11 1.87 19.13
C THR A 46 15.45 2.46 18.68
N ILE A 47 15.83 3.63 19.19
CA ILE A 47 17.11 4.27 18.88
C ILE A 47 18.29 3.46 19.44
N ILE A 48 18.18 2.91 20.65
CA ILE A 48 19.24 2.06 21.24
C ILE A 48 19.46 0.81 20.37
N PHE A 49 18.41 0.07 20.02
CA PHE A 49 18.54 -1.10 19.14
C PHE A 49 19.07 -0.72 17.76
N GLY A 50 18.58 0.39 17.18
CA GLY A 50 19.10 0.90 15.92
C GLY A 50 20.58 1.24 15.98
N THR A 51 21.01 1.91 17.05
CA THR A 51 22.42 2.29 17.27
C THR A 51 23.31 1.08 17.47
N LEU A 52 22.85 0.07 18.22
CA LEU A 52 23.57 -1.19 18.39
C LEU A 52 23.77 -1.90 17.04
N PHE A 53 22.73 -2.03 16.21
CA PHE A 53 22.86 -2.63 14.88
C PHE A 53 23.79 -1.82 13.98
N PHE A 54 23.70 -0.50 14.01
CA PHE A 54 24.56 0.40 13.25
C PHE A 54 26.03 0.26 13.66
N LEU A 55 26.35 0.40 14.95
CA LEU A 55 27.74 0.36 15.47
C LEU A 55 28.37 -1.02 15.32
N SER A 56 27.63 -2.10 15.56
CA SER A 56 28.15 -3.47 15.43
C SER A 56 28.50 -3.87 13.99
N ASN A 57 28.04 -3.11 13.01
CA ASN A 57 28.21 -3.44 11.60
C ASN A 57 28.84 -2.30 10.76
N LEU A 58 29.63 -1.44 11.39
CA LEU A 58 30.33 -0.33 10.71
C LEU A 58 31.26 -0.82 9.59
N ASP A 59 31.92 -1.96 9.79
CA ASP A 59 32.77 -2.61 8.80
C ASP A 59 31.91 -3.50 7.85
N HIS A 60 31.14 -2.86 6.98
CA HIS A 60 30.26 -3.51 6.03
C HIS A 60 30.64 -3.22 4.58
N ASP A 61 30.26 -4.11 3.69
CA ASP A 61 30.41 -3.90 2.25
C ASP A 61 29.45 -2.82 1.74
N LYS A 62 29.97 -1.90 0.92
CA LYS A 62 29.15 -0.81 0.33
C LYS A 62 28.16 -1.27 -0.74
N LYS A 63 28.26 -2.52 -1.21
CA LYS A 63 27.40 -3.06 -2.27
C LYS A 63 26.52 -4.16 -1.70
N LEU A 64 25.21 -4.06 -1.89
CA LEU A 64 24.25 -5.11 -1.62
C LEU A 64 24.32 -6.19 -2.71
N ASN A 65 24.45 -7.45 -2.31
CA ASN A 65 24.21 -8.57 -3.22
C ASN A 65 22.70 -8.89 -3.29
N LEU A 66 22.32 -9.78 -4.22
CA LEU A 66 20.92 -10.13 -4.45
C LEU A 66 20.26 -10.72 -3.20
N GLN A 67 20.91 -11.63 -2.50
CA GLN A 67 20.39 -12.26 -1.27
C GLN A 67 20.18 -11.22 -0.15
N GLN A 68 21.15 -10.32 0.03
CA GLN A 68 21.06 -9.24 1.00
C GLN A 68 19.91 -8.28 0.67
N ALA A 69 19.65 -7.98 -0.62
CA ALA A 69 18.54 -7.12 -1.02
C ALA A 69 17.18 -7.73 -0.67
N PHE A 70 16.97 -9.03 -0.92
CA PHE A 70 15.74 -9.74 -0.53
C PHE A 70 15.55 -9.76 0.99
N LEU A 71 16.61 -10.12 1.72
CA LEU A 71 16.56 -10.21 3.17
C LEU A 71 16.31 -8.82 3.80
N LEU A 72 17.01 -7.79 3.33
CA LEU A 72 16.81 -6.42 3.78
C LEU A 72 15.37 -5.96 3.55
N THR A 73 14.81 -6.25 2.39
CA THR A 73 13.44 -5.89 2.06
C THR A 73 12.45 -6.49 3.06
N ALA A 74 12.50 -7.80 3.31
CA ALA A 74 11.58 -8.47 4.23
C ALA A 74 11.79 -8.01 5.69
N LEU A 75 13.05 -7.97 6.14
CA LEU A 75 13.36 -7.63 7.54
C LEU A 75 13.08 -6.15 7.85
N SER A 76 13.23 -5.23 6.90
CA SER A 76 12.96 -3.82 7.16
C SER A 76 11.47 -3.59 7.50
N TRP A 77 10.55 -4.16 6.73
CA TRP A 77 9.12 -4.02 6.99
C TRP A 77 8.69 -4.71 8.27
N LEU A 78 9.19 -5.92 8.52
CA LEU A 78 8.91 -6.65 9.75
C LEU A 78 9.46 -5.91 10.99
N SER A 79 10.69 -5.43 10.93
CA SER A 79 11.30 -4.72 12.06
C SER A 79 10.62 -3.37 12.33
N ILE A 80 10.22 -2.61 11.28
CA ILE A 80 9.46 -1.38 11.46
C ILE A 80 8.10 -1.67 12.08
N ALA A 81 7.40 -2.75 11.70
CA ALA A 81 6.13 -3.11 12.31
C ALA A 81 6.29 -3.49 13.80
N ILE A 82 7.34 -4.24 14.16
CA ILE A 82 7.63 -4.62 15.56
C ILE A 82 7.93 -3.37 16.40
N PHE A 83 8.90 -2.56 15.99
CA PHE A 83 9.26 -1.37 16.77
C PHE A 83 8.17 -0.29 16.71
N GLY A 84 7.47 -0.15 15.59
CA GLY A 84 6.33 0.75 15.43
C GLY A 84 5.13 0.39 16.31
N SER A 85 5.03 -0.84 16.80
CA SER A 85 4.01 -1.27 17.76
C SER A 85 4.31 -0.86 19.21
N LEU A 86 5.57 -0.54 19.56
CA LEU A 86 5.96 -0.22 20.93
C LEU A 86 5.19 0.96 21.55
N PRO A 87 4.97 2.10 20.85
CA PRO A 87 4.17 3.18 21.42
C PRO A 87 2.75 2.75 21.79
N LEU A 88 2.14 1.84 21.00
CA LEU A 88 0.79 1.31 21.26
C LEU A 88 0.78 0.38 22.47
N ILE A 89 1.81 -0.46 22.63
CA ILE A 89 1.93 -1.37 23.79
C ILE A 89 2.13 -0.59 25.08
N PHE A 90 2.96 0.46 25.05
CA PHE A 90 3.30 1.26 26.23
C PHE A 90 2.26 2.30 26.57
N SER A 91 1.29 2.57 25.67
CA SER A 91 0.24 3.56 25.90
C SER A 91 -0.71 3.12 27.03
N GLU A 92 -1.37 4.09 27.65
CA GLU A 92 -2.40 3.85 28.68
C GLU A 92 -3.58 3.00 28.17
N VAL A 93 -3.77 2.92 26.86
CA VAL A 93 -4.79 2.07 26.22
C VAL A 93 -4.47 0.58 26.37
N ASN A 94 -3.21 0.21 26.67
CA ASN A 94 -2.77 -1.16 26.95
C ASN A 94 -3.12 -2.18 25.86
N PHE A 95 -2.76 -1.90 24.62
CA PHE A 95 -2.97 -2.88 23.54
C PHE A 95 -2.15 -4.16 23.78
N SER A 96 -2.78 -5.33 23.56
CA SER A 96 -2.01 -6.58 23.49
C SER A 96 -0.96 -6.50 22.37
N PHE A 97 0.12 -7.29 22.50
CA PHE A 97 1.16 -7.32 21.46
C PHE A 97 0.58 -7.66 20.08
N THR A 98 -0.35 -8.62 20.00
CA THR A 98 -1.02 -8.98 18.73
C THR A 98 -1.77 -7.80 18.12
N ASN A 99 -2.52 -7.06 18.92
CA ASN A 99 -3.28 -5.91 18.45
C ASN A 99 -2.36 -4.76 18.03
N ALA A 100 -1.38 -4.41 18.86
CA ALA A 100 -0.41 -3.36 18.55
C ALA A 100 0.41 -3.68 17.28
N PHE A 101 0.84 -4.93 17.12
CA PHE A 101 1.55 -5.39 15.94
C PHE A 101 0.67 -5.34 14.68
N PHE A 102 -0.58 -5.78 14.78
CA PHE A 102 -1.55 -5.71 13.67
C PHE A 102 -1.75 -4.27 13.21
N GLU A 103 -2.01 -3.34 14.14
CA GLU A 103 -2.21 -1.92 13.83
C GLU A 103 -0.96 -1.30 13.19
N SER A 104 0.23 -1.59 13.76
CA SER A 104 1.50 -1.12 13.21
C SER A 104 1.79 -1.72 11.83
N MET A 105 1.53 -3.03 11.64
CA MET A 105 1.69 -3.71 10.35
C MET A 105 0.74 -3.11 9.31
N SER A 106 -0.53 -2.93 9.66
CA SER A 106 -1.52 -2.28 8.81
C SER A 106 -1.12 -0.84 8.47
N GLY A 107 -0.56 -0.11 9.43
CA GLY A 107 -0.01 1.23 9.21
C GLY A 107 1.11 1.23 8.19
N ILE A 108 2.20 0.53 8.47
CA ILE A 108 3.40 0.57 7.60
C ILE A 108 3.14 -0.02 6.22
N THR A 109 2.32 -1.07 6.11
CA THR A 109 1.95 -1.65 4.80
C THR A 109 0.90 -0.82 4.06
N THR A 110 0.45 0.31 4.64
CA THR A 110 -0.62 1.18 4.11
C THR A 110 -1.90 0.39 3.80
N THR A 111 -2.22 -0.62 4.62
CA THR A 111 -3.44 -1.42 4.45
C THR A 111 -4.66 -0.65 4.91
N GLY A 112 -4.62 -0.03 6.10
CA GLY A 112 -5.75 0.74 6.62
C GLY A 112 -6.75 -0.04 7.47
N SER A 113 -6.57 -1.35 7.65
CA SER A 113 -7.35 -2.15 8.59
C SER A 113 -7.02 -1.77 10.03
N THR A 114 -8.03 -1.52 10.88
CA THR A 114 -7.82 -1.11 12.27
C THR A 114 -8.43 -2.07 13.26
N ILE A 115 -7.77 -2.23 14.41
CA ILE A 115 -8.30 -2.96 15.58
C ILE A 115 -8.88 -1.98 16.63
N ILE A 116 -8.86 -0.70 16.37
CA ILE A 116 -9.33 0.30 17.34
C ILE A 116 -10.84 0.51 17.16
N PRO A 117 -11.67 0.20 18.18
CA PRO A 117 -13.12 0.31 18.03
C PRO A 117 -13.65 1.75 18.11
N ASN A 118 -13.00 2.62 18.91
CA ASN A 118 -13.44 4.00 19.16
C ASN A 118 -12.29 4.95 18.85
N LEU A 119 -12.15 5.34 17.59
CA LEU A 119 -11.06 6.20 17.13
C LEU A 119 -11.16 7.62 17.71
N GLU A 120 -12.38 8.13 17.90
CA GLU A 120 -12.64 9.49 18.42
C GLU A 120 -12.14 9.68 19.86
N GLU A 121 -12.09 8.59 20.65
CA GLU A 121 -11.63 8.59 22.04
C GLU A 121 -10.11 8.40 22.18
N MET A 122 -9.42 8.08 21.09
CA MET A 122 -7.98 7.81 21.13
C MET A 122 -7.17 9.10 21.34
N PRO A 123 -6.07 9.01 22.10
CA PRO A 123 -5.09 10.10 22.20
C PRO A 123 -4.62 10.58 20.82
N LYS A 124 -4.51 11.89 20.63
CA LYS A 124 -4.11 12.50 19.35
C LYS A 124 -2.71 12.05 18.91
N ALA A 125 -1.83 11.79 19.86
CA ALA A 125 -0.50 11.24 19.58
C ALA A 125 -0.56 9.87 18.90
N ILE A 126 -1.45 8.98 19.34
CA ILE A 126 -1.67 7.66 18.72
C ILE A 126 -2.24 7.82 17.31
N LEU A 127 -3.24 8.68 17.11
CA LEU A 127 -3.83 8.95 15.80
C LEU A 127 -2.79 9.51 14.81
N LEU A 128 -1.93 10.43 15.27
CA LEU A 128 -0.82 10.94 14.46
C LEU A 128 0.19 9.84 14.13
N TRP A 129 0.53 8.98 15.10
CA TRP A 129 1.49 7.88 14.87
C TRP A 129 1.01 6.92 13.79
N ARG A 130 -0.28 6.55 13.79
CA ARG A 130 -0.90 5.74 12.75
C ARG A 130 -0.73 6.39 11.36
N ALA A 131 -1.00 7.70 11.27
CA ALA A 131 -0.83 8.46 10.03
C ALA A 131 0.65 8.53 9.58
N ILE A 132 1.60 8.72 10.51
CA ILE A 132 3.03 8.71 10.22
C ILE A 132 3.47 7.35 9.70
N LEU A 133 3.03 6.23 10.30
CA LEU A 133 3.36 4.89 9.82
C LEU A 133 2.90 4.70 8.36
N GLN A 134 1.67 5.10 8.02
CA GLN A 134 1.19 5.03 6.65
C GLN A 134 1.99 5.93 5.70
N TRP A 135 2.32 7.13 6.13
CA TRP A 135 3.09 8.07 5.34
C TRP A 135 4.51 7.54 5.05
N LEU A 136 5.18 6.97 6.06
CA LEU A 136 6.47 6.31 5.91
C LEU A 136 6.37 5.05 5.02
N GLY A 137 5.29 4.27 5.14
CA GLY A 137 5.02 3.12 4.30
C GLY A 137 4.82 3.48 2.83
N GLY A 138 4.11 4.57 2.55
CA GLY A 138 3.92 5.10 1.19
C GLY A 138 5.25 5.52 0.53
N ILE A 139 6.07 6.29 1.24
CA ILE A 139 7.41 6.68 0.77
C ILE A 139 8.32 5.46 0.61
N GLY A 140 8.29 4.54 1.59
CA GLY A 140 9.11 3.34 1.59
C GLY A 140 8.92 2.49 0.35
N ILE A 141 7.67 2.25 -0.07
CA ILE A 141 7.38 1.43 -1.26
C ILE A 141 7.82 2.14 -2.56
N ILE A 142 7.64 3.47 -2.68
CA ILE A 142 8.06 4.21 -3.86
C ILE A 142 9.59 4.14 -4.02
N VAL A 143 10.33 4.38 -2.94
CA VAL A 143 11.78 4.33 -2.94
C VAL A 143 12.26 2.91 -3.22
N MET A 144 11.68 1.90 -2.54
CA MET A 144 12.01 0.49 -2.77
C MET A 144 11.74 0.06 -4.21
N ALA A 145 10.61 0.46 -4.79
CA ALA A 145 10.25 0.13 -6.16
C ALA A 145 11.28 0.63 -7.19
N ILE A 146 11.92 1.74 -6.92
CA ILE A 146 12.87 2.36 -7.85
C ILE A 146 14.31 1.94 -7.58
N THR A 147 14.66 1.67 -6.31
CA THR A 147 16.04 1.38 -5.93
C THR A 147 16.35 -0.12 -5.83
N LEU A 148 15.51 -0.90 -5.16
CA LEU A 148 15.77 -2.31 -4.86
C LEU A 148 15.13 -3.28 -5.86
N MET A 149 13.88 -3.06 -6.27
CA MET A 149 13.19 -3.98 -7.17
C MET A 149 13.88 -4.17 -8.53
N PRO A 150 14.51 -3.16 -9.15
CA PRO A 150 15.29 -3.39 -10.37
C PRO A 150 16.51 -4.29 -10.18
N ILE A 151 17.11 -4.32 -8.97
CA ILE A 151 18.21 -5.21 -8.60
C ILE A 151 17.70 -6.65 -8.45
N MET A 152 16.54 -6.80 -7.84
CA MET A 152 15.91 -8.08 -7.55
C MET A 152 15.31 -8.74 -8.79
N ASN A 153 15.08 -8.02 -9.88
CA ASN A 153 14.39 -8.45 -11.10
C ASN A 153 13.00 -9.07 -10.86
N VAL A 154 12.33 -8.64 -9.80
CA VAL A 154 11.02 -9.16 -9.37
C VAL A 154 9.91 -8.25 -9.89
N GLY A 155 8.75 -8.85 -10.15
CA GLY A 155 7.49 -8.15 -10.27
C GLY A 155 7.26 -7.29 -11.53
N GLY A 156 8.08 -7.45 -12.58
CA GLY A 156 7.90 -6.69 -13.81
C GLY A 156 8.44 -5.24 -13.74
N MET A 157 9.18 -4.88 -12.70
CA MET A 157 9.87 -3.58 -12.60
C MET A 157 10.98 -3.41 -13.66
N GLN A 158 11.29 -4.46 -14.41
CA GLN A 158 12.10 -4.37 -15.63
C GLN A 158 11.54 -3.37 -16.65
N LEU A 159 10.23 -3.08 -16.61
CA LEU A 159 9.62 -2.04 -17.43
C LEU A 159 10.23 -0.65 -17.21
N PHE A 160 10.72 -0.36 -16.00
CA PHE A 160 11.43 0.90 -15.74
C PHE A 160 12.82 0.94 -16.40
N LYS A 161 13.45 -0.22 -16.66
CA LYS A 161 14.67 -0.29 -17.45
C LYS A 161 14.39 -0.05 -18.95
N ILE A 162 13.29 -0.58 -19.46
CA ILE A 162 12.90 -0.47 -20.89
C ILE A 162 12.51 0.98 -21.24
N SER A 163 11.85 1.70 -20.32
CA SER A 163 11.47 3.10 -20.56
C SER A 163 12.62 4.11 -20.45
N ASN A 164 13.78 3.68 -19.95
CA ASN A 164 14.98 4.50 -19.73
C ASN A 164 16.21 3.99 -20.52
N SER A 165 15.99 3.34 -21.66
CA SER A 165 17.02 2.69 -22.48
C SER A 165 18.06 3.65 -23.13
N ASP A 166 18.05 4.92 -22.79
CA ASP A 166 19.15 5.83 -23.13
C ASP A 166 20.18 5.87 -22.00
N SER A 167 21.30 5.18 -22.21
CA SER A 167 22.54 5.17 -21.41
C SER A 167 22.65 4.18 -20.24
N SER A 168 23.32 3.08 -20.51
CA SER A 168 23.69 1.98 -19.58
C SER A 168 24.87 2.28 -18.63
N GLU A 169 25.31 3.51 -18.47
CA GLU A 169 26.53 3.80 -17.70
C GLU A 169 26.35 4.85 -16.60
N LYS A 170 25.66 4.66 -15.56
CA LYS A 170 25.72 5.40 -14.26
C LYS A 170 24.40 5.26 -13.47
N ILE A 171 24.06 4.06 -13.07
CA ILE A 171 22.78 3.83 -12.37
C ILE A 171 22.81 4.30 -10.90
N LEU A 172 23.92 4.19 -10.18
CA LEU A 172 24.00 4.43 -8.74
C LEU A 172 23.93 5.91 -8.31
N PRO A 173 24.61 6.87 -8.94
CA PRO A 173 24.48 8.28 -8.55
C PRO A 173 23.10 8.85 -8.89
N LYS A 174 22.50 8.39 -10.00
CA LYS A 174 21.15 8.80 -10.42
C LYS A 174 20.04 8.28 -9.51
N SER A 175 20.19 7.10 -8.88
CA SER A 175 19.15 6.52 -8.01
C SER A 175 18.94 7.34 -6.74
N LYS A 176 20.00 7.86 -6.12
CA LYS A 176 19.92 8.75 -4.95
C LYS A 176 19.21 10.05 -5.28
N GLU A 177 19.56 10.68 -6.40
CA GLU A 177 18.91 11.92 -6.84
C GLU A 177 17.43 11.71 -7.17
N ILE A 178 17.10 10.60 -7.85
CA ILE A 178 15.71 10.25 -8.13
C ILE A 178 14.95 10.03 -6.83
N ALA A 179 15.48 9.28 -5.85
CA ALA A 179 14.85 9.05 -4.57
C ALA A 179 14.56 10.36 -3.83
N LEU A 180 15.51 11.28 -3.77
CA LEU A 180 15.33 12.60 -3.15
C LEU A 180 14.22 13.41 -3.86
N ARG A 181 14.22 13.46 -5.20
CA ARG A 181 13.16 14.14 -5.97
C ARG A 181 11.77 13.54 -5.68
N LEU A 182 11.68 12.22 -5.52
CA LEU A 182 10.43 11.55 -5.18
C LEU A 182 9.95 11.92 -3.79
N ILE A 183 10.86 11.99 -2.79
CA ILE A 183 10.53 12.43 -1.44
C ILE A 183 10.00 13.86 -1.47
N TYR A 184 10.62 14.78 -2.21
CA TYR A 184 10.13 16.15 -2.35
C TYR A 184 8.76 16.23 -3.00
N ILE A 185 8.51 15.47 -4.08
CA ILE A 185 7.20 15.41 -4.75
C ILE A 185 6.13 14.86 -3.80
N TYR A 186 6.43 13.77 -3.11
CA TYR A 186 5.53 13.13 -2.18
C TYR A 186 5.17 14.06 -1.02
N SER A 187 6.16 14.70 -0.39
CA SER A 187 5.95 15.66 0.68
C SER A 187 5.21 16.92 0.20
N GLY A 188 5.51 17.38 -1.01
CA GLY A 188 4.81 18.50 -1.64
C GLY A 188 3.33 18.21 -1.89
N LEU A 189 3.01 17.01 -2.42
CA LEU A 189 1.62 16.57 -2.60
C LEU A 189 0.90 16.44 -1.25
N THR A 190 1.59 15.93 -0.21
CA THR A 190 1.01 15.85 1.15
C THR A 190 0.70 17.24 1.70
N ALA A 191 1.60 18.20 1.56
CA ALA A 191 1.38 19.57 2.00
C ALA A 191 0.23 20.26 1.24
N LEU A 192 0.15 20.06 -0.07
CA LEU A 192 -0.97 20.57 -0.89
C LEU A 192 -2.30 19.95 -0.47
N CYS A 193 -2.33 18.66 -0.19
CA CYS A 193 -3.51 17.96 0.31
C CYS A 193 -3.94 18.51 1.68
N ALA A 194 -2.99 18.68 2.61
CA ALA A 194 -3.27 19.25 3.94
C ALA A 194 -3.83 20.68 3.86
N MET A 195 -3.25 21.52 3.00
CA MET A 195 -3.78 22.88 2.76
C MET A 195 -5.19 22.84 2.17
N SER A 196 -5.44 21.95 1.20
CA SER A 196 -6.78 21.78 0.62
C SER A 196 -7.80 21.40 1.69
N TYR A 197 -7.52 20.36 2.49
CA TYR A 197 -8.41 19.93 3.57
C TYR A 197 -8.66 21.02 4.60
N LYS A 198 -7.61 21.78 4.97
CA LYS A 198 -7.75 22.92 5.91
C LYS A 198 -8.65 24.02 5.36
N ILE A 199 -8.49 24.40 4.10
CA ILE A 199 -9.32 25.42 3.44
C ILE A 199 -10.78 24.97 3.35
N LEU A 200 -11.02 23.67 3.15
CA LEU A 200 -12.36 23.08 3.01
C LEU A 200 -13.06 22.81 4.35
N GLY A 201 -12.43 23.14 5.48
CA GLY A 201 -13.06 23.14 6.80
C GLY A 201 -12.61 22.07 7.78
N MET A 202 -11.66 21.19 7.44
CA MET A 202 -11.05 20.31 8.44
C MET A 202 -10.25 21.12 9.46
N ASN A 203 -10.22 20.69 10.72
CA ASN A 203 -9.29 21.25 11.70
C ASN A 203 -7.83 20.96 11.30
N THR A 204 -6.87 21.62 11.91
CA THR A 204 -5.45 21.53 11.52
C THR A 204 -4.89 20.11 11.73
N PHE A 205 -5.26 19.47 12.84
CA PHE A 205 -4.82 18.12 13.17
C PHE A 205 -5.34 17.10 12.14
N ASP A 206 -6.64 17.13 11.86
CA ASP A 206 -7.25 16.23 10.86
C ASP A 206 -6.73 16.48 9.45
N SER A 207 -6.51 17.75 9.08
CA SER A 207 -5.94 18.10 7.77
C SER A 207 -4.55 17.48 7.56
N ILE A 208 -3.70 17.47 8.59
CA ILE A 208 -2.35 16.90 8.53
C ILE A 208 -2.43 15.37 8.50
N THR A 209 -3.14 14.75 9.42
CA THR A 209 -3.21 13.29 9.53
C THR A 209 -3.87 12.66 8.30
N HIS A 210 -5.03 13.17 7.87
CA HIS A 210 -5.70 12.65 6.68
C HIS A 210 -4.93 12.93 5.38
N SER A 211 -4.18 14.03 5.26
CA SER A 211 -3.34 14.24 4.08
C SER A 211 -2.22 13.22 3.96
N MET A 212 -1.60 12.85 5.09
CA MET A 212 -0.57 11.79 5.14
C MET A 212 -1.14 10.46 4.65
N THR A 213 -2.31 10.06 5.16
CA THR A 213 -2.94 8.80 4.85
C THR A 213 -3.58 8.78 3.46
N THR A 214 -4.04 9.93 2.94
CA THR A 214 -4.56 10.09 1.57
C THR A 214 -3.47 9.89 0.52
N ILE A 215 -2.35 10.61 0.64
CA ILE A 215 -1.26 10.51 -0.35
C ILE A 215 -0.53 9.17 -0.27
N ALA A 216 -0.46 8.59 0.93
CA ALA A 216 0.03 7.22 1.12
C ALA A 216 -0.92 6.16 0.54
N THR A 217 -2.15 6.54 0.17
CA THR A 217 -3.25 5.62 -0.19
C THR A 217 -3.43 4.52 0.87
N GLY A 218 -3.45 4.91 2.15
CA GLY A 218 -3.47 3.99 3.27
C GLY A 218 -4.78 3.94 4.05
N GLY A 219 -5.58 5.01 4.03
CA GLY A 219 -6.96 5.04 4.50
C GLY A 219 -7.18 5.07 6.00
N PHE A 220 -6.17 5.16 6.85
CA PHE A 220 -6.39 5.42 8.26
C PHE A 220 -7.05 6.77 8.47
N SER A 221 -8.09 6.79 9.28
CA SER A 221 -8.83 7.97 9.70
C SER A 221 -8.73 8.16 11.21
N ASN A 222 -9.08 9.37 11.66
CA ASN A 222 -9.25 9.72 13.07
C ASN A 222 -10.67 9.41 13.56
N TYR A 223 -11.57 8.96 12.66
CA TYR A 223 -12.99 8.75 12.90
C TYR A 223 -13.43 7.38 12.40
N ASN A 224 -14.37 6.75 13.11
CA ASN A 224 -14.90 5.45 12.75
C ASN A 224 -15.64 5.48 11.41
N GLU A 225 -16.36 6.57 11.13
CA GLU A 225 -17.05 6.79 9.85
C GLU A 225 -16.11 7.25 8.72
N SER A 226 -14.79 7.25 8.97
CA SER A 226 -13.77 7.62 8.01
C SER A 226 -13.99 9.05 7.43
N ILE A 227 -13.89 9.23 6.11
CA ILE A 227 -14.17 10.53 5.46
C ILE A 227 -15.66 10.89 5.53
N GLY A 228 -16.54 9.91 5.67
CA GLY A 228 -17.98 10.14 5.86
C GLY A 228 -18.31 11.02 7.06
N PHE A 229 -17.50 11.00 8.12
CA PHE A 229 -17.66 11.84 9.30
C PHE A 229 -17.76 13.35 8.99
N PHE A 230 -17.04 13.82 7.98
CA PHE A 230 -17.04 15.26 7.65
C PHE A 230 -18.28 15.71 6.91
N ASP A 231 -19.09 14.82 6.37
CA ASP A 231 -20.32 15.08 5.57
C ASP A 231 -20.19 16.28 4.63
N SER A 232 -19.06 16.42 3.96
CA SER A 232 -18.74 17.53 3.08
C SER A 232 -18.38 17.05 1.68
N VAL A 233 -19.19 17.44 0.70
CA VAL A 233 -18.94 17.16 -0.72
C VAL A 233 -17.56 17.64 -1.17
N TYR A 234 -17.13 18.80 -0.71
CA TYR A 234 -15.86 19.40 -1.11
C TYR A 234 -14.66 18.64 -0.55
N ILE A 235 -14.77 18.14 0.70
CA ILE A 235 -13.72 17.31 1.33
C ILE A 235 -13.62 15.96 0.58
N GLU A 236 -14.75 15.34 0.28
CA GLU A 236 -14.75 14.06 -0.49
C GLU A 236 -14.16 14.23 -1.88
N ILE A 237 -14.53 15.28 -2.63
CA ILE A 237 -13.95 15.57 -3.95
C ILE A 237 -12.45 15.81 -3.84
N SER A 238 -12.01 16.58 -2.86
CA SER A 238 -10.59 16.81 -2.61
C SER A 238 -9.87 15.48 -2.32
N ALA A 239 -10.43 14.63 -1.45
CA ALA A 239 -9.90 13.31 -1.15
C ALA A 239 -9.76 12.45 -2.42
N MET A 240 -10.80 12.37 -3.25
CA MET A 240 -10.76 11.63 -4.51
C MET A 240 -9.66 12.11 -5.45
N ILE A 241 -9.50 13.44 -5.59
CA ILE A 241 -8.44 14.02 -6.43
C ILE A 241 -7.06 13.60 -5.91
N PHE A 242 -6.79 13.75 -4.60
CA PHE A 242 -5.49 13.44 -4.03
C PHE A 242 -5.21 11.93 -3.95
N ILE A 243 -6.23 11.08 -3.77
CA ILE A 243 -6.13 9.61 -3.90
C ILE A 243 -5.70 9.25 -5.33
N ILE A 244 -6.34 9.83 -6.35
CA ILE A 244 -5.95 9.60 -7.75
C ILE A 244 -4.51 10.07 -7.99
N LEU A 245 -4.12 11.26 -7.51
CA LEU A 245 -2.76 11.77 -7.64
C LEU A 245 -1.73 10.84 -6.98
N GLY A 246 -1.99 10.31 -5.77
CA GLY A 246 -1.16 9.30 -5.12
C GLY A 246 -1.06 7.99 -5.89
N SER A 247 -2.09 7.67 -6.69
CA SER A 247 -2.19 6.44 -7.49
C SER A 247 -1.48 6.50 -8.84
N LEU A 248 -1.02 7.68 -9.26
CA LEU A 248 -0.26 7.87 -10.51
C LEU A 248 1.23 7.49 -10.34
N PRO A 249 1.93 7.13 -11.41
CA PRO A 249 3.34 6.81 -11.34
C PRO A 249 4.16 8.03 -10.90
N PHE A 250 4.91 7.93 -9.79
CA PHE A 250 5.72 9.06 -9.30
C PHE A 250 6.81 9.52 -10.29
N ILE A 251 7.29 8.61 -11.14
CA ILE A 251 8.20 8.97 -12.25
C ILE A 251 7.54 9.92 -13.26
N ALA A 252 6.22 9.84 -13.44
CA ALA A 252 5.50 10.76 -14.33
C ALA A 252 5.58 12.21 -13.82
N TYR A 253 5.56 12.43 -12.51
CA TYR A 253 5.76 13.78 -11.93
C TYR A 253 7.15 14.33 -12.22
N ILE A 254 8.21 13.49 -12.10
CA ILE A 254 9.57 13.90 -12.45
C ILE A 254 9.64 14.31 -13.95
N LYS A 255 9.05 13.51 -14.84
CA LYS A 255 8.99 13.81 -16.27
C LYS A 255 8.20 15.10 -16.56
N PHE A 256 7.11 15.33 -15.82
CA PHE A 256 6.32 16.54 -15.92
C PHE A 256 7.11 17.79 -15.50
N LEU A 257 7.81 17.73 -14.37
CA LEU A 257 8.66 18.82 -13.88
C LEU A 257 9.85 19.09 -14.81
N ASN A 258 10.33 18.07 -15.53
CA ASN A 258 11.38 18.20 -16.55
C ASN A 258 10.85 18.70 -17.93
N GLY A 259 9.58 19.15 -17.99
CA GLY A 259 9.01 19.80 -19.18
C GLY A 259 8.09 18.92 -20.05
N ASN A 260 7.95 17.62 -19.78
CA ASN A 260 7.03 16.77 -20.52
C ASN A 260 5.59 16.88 -19.95
N ARG A 261 4.88 17.94 -20.28
CA ARG A 261 3.54 18.23 -19.78
C ARG A 261 2.47 17.24 -20.25
N ARG A 262 2.70 16.49 -21.33
CA ARG A 262 1.74 15.55 -21.90
C ARG A 262 1.80 14.15 -21.27
N ILE A 263 2.75 13.88 -20.35
CA ILE A 263 3.00 12.55 -19.80
C ILE A 263 1.74 11.93 -19.17
N PHE A 264 0.95 12.70 -18.43
CA PHE A 264 -0.26 12.21 -17.77
C PHE A 264 -1.36 11.78 -18.76
N PHE A 265 -1.38 12.34 -19.96
CA PHE A 265 -2.33 11.98 -21.01
C PHE A 265 -1.79 10.92 -21.97
N SER A 266 -0.46 10.81 -22.11
CA SER A 266 0.17 9.86 -23.03
C SER A 266 0.43 8.50 -22.42
N ASP A 267 0.57 8.40 -21.10
CA ASP A 267 0.87 7.15 -20.39
C ASP A 267 -0.30 6.17 -20.48
N ILE A 268 -0.01 4.96 -20.96
CA ILE A 268 -1.03 3.93 -21.19
C ILE A 268 -1.59 3.36 -19.88
N GLN A 269 -0.80 3.32 -18.79
CA GLN A 269 -1.28 2.86 -17.49
C GLN A 269 -2.30 3.84 -16.92
N ILE A 270 -1.98 5.15 -16.94
CA ILE A 270 -2.85 6.21 -16.42
C ILE A 270 -4.19 6.18 -17.16
N ARG A 271 -4.17 6.09 -18.50
CA ARG A 271 -5.41 6.02 -19.29
C ARG A 271 -6.24 4.79 -18.97
N THR A 272 -5.60 3.64 -18.80
CA THR A 272 -6.32 2.40 -18.46
C THR A 272 -6.87 2.46 -17.03
N PHE A 273 -6.10 3.00 -16.08
CA PHE A 273 -6.54 3.22 -14.72
C PHE A 273 -7.81 4.07 -14.65
N LEU A 274 -7.82 5.23 -15.30
CA LEU A 274 -8.99 6.10 -15.34
C LEU A 274 -10.19 5.45 -16.07
N LYS A 275 -9.94 4.65 -17.11
CA LYS A 275 -11.00 3.88 -17.79
C LYS A 275 -11.63 2.84 -16.88
N ILE A 276 -10.82 2.09 -16.09
CA ILE A 276 -11.35 1.09 -15.16
C ILE A 276 -12.21 1.76 -14.10
N ILE A 277 -11.75 2.88 -13.51
CA ILE A 277 -12.54 3.67 -12.57
C ILE A 277 -13.89 4.05 -13.20
N LEU A 278 -13.87 4.66 -14.39
CA LEU A 278 -15.09 5.12 -15.06
C LEU A 278 -16.05 3.97 -15.34
N ILE A 279 -15.56 2.85 -15.87
CA ILE A 279 -16.38 1.66 -16.17
C ILE A 279 -17.00 1.11 -14.88
N SER A 280 -16.24 1.00 -13.79
CA SER A 280 -16.74 0.48 -12.52
C SER A 280 -17.83 1.38 -11.92
N ILE A 281 -17.64 2.70 -12.00
CA ILE A 281 -18.66 3.68 -11.57
C ILE A 281 -19.93 3.52 -12.38
N LEU A 282 -19.81 3.44 -13.72
CA LEU A 282 -20.97 3.28 -14.61
C LEU A 282 -21.74 1.99 -14.31
N ILE A 283 -21.05 0.86 -14.17
CA ILE A 283 -21.68 -0.43 -13.86
C ILE A 283 -22.46 -0.36 -12.55
N LEU A 284 -21.84 0.12 -11.47
CA LEU A 284 -22.50 0.20 -10.16
C LEU A 284 -23.63 1.23 -10.15
N SER A 285 -23.46 2.39 -10.78
CA SER A 285 -24.51 3.41 -10.87
C SER A 285 -25.73 2.93 -11.65
N ILE A 286 -25.53 2.20 -12.77
CA ILE A 286 -26.62 1.61 -13.55
C ILE A 286 -27.34 0.54 -12.72
N TYR A 287 -26.60 -0.32 -12.03
CA TYR A 287 -27.21 -1.35 -11.19
C TYR A 287 -28.10 -0.74 -10.10
N LEU A 288 -27.56 0.20 -9.31
CA LEU A 288 -28.30 0.85 -8.21
C LEU A 288 -29.50 1.65 -8.73
N PHE A 289 -29.40 2.25 -9.91
CA PHE A 289 -30.52 2.94 -10.55
C PHE A 289 -31.66 1.95 -10.93
N LEU A 290 -31.32 0.78 -11.44
CA LEU A 290 -32.29 -0.24 -11.83
C LEU A 290 -32.93 -0.92 -10.62
N ASP A 291 -32.17 -1.10 -9.55
CA ASP A 291 -32.63 -1.70 -8.30
C ASP A 291 -33.56 -0.78 -7.49
N LYS A 292 -33.75 0.47 -7.93
CA LYS A 292 -34.55 1.50 -7.24
C LYS A 292 -34.18 1.67 -5.77
N SER A 293 -32.93 1.38 -5.41
CA SER A 293 -32.44 1.56 -4.04
C SER A 293 -32.49 3.06 -3.70
N SER A 294 -33.04 3.38 -2.54
CA SER A 294 -33.09 4.74 -1.99
C SER A 294 -31.71 5.33 -1.73
N GLU A 295 -30.68 4.48 -1.80
CA GLU A 295 -29.27 4.83 -1.52
C GLU A 295 -28.48 5.27 -2.76
N LEU A 296 -29.15 5.44 -3.92
CA LEU A 296 -28.47 5.93 -5.12
C LEU A 296 -27.98 7.36 -4.92
N ASN A 297 -26.78 7.49 -4.43
CA ASN A 297 -26.03 8.74 -4.46
C ASN A 297 -24.78 8.54 -5.31
N PHE A 298 -24.78 9.14 -6.51
CA PHE A 298 -23.65 9.06 -7.45
C PHE A 298 -22.30 9.43 -6.78
N ARG A 299 -22.33 10.36 -5.83
CA ARG A 299 -21.18 10.79 -5.06
C ARG A 299 -20.58 9.64 -4.23
N THR A 300 -21.44 8.88 -3.54
CA THR A 300 -20.99 7.75 -2.71
C THR A 300 -20.42 6.62 -3.55
N VAL A 301 -21.03 6.32 -4.70
CA VAL A 301 -20.50 5.32 -5.65
C VAL A 301 -19.13 5.75 -6.15
N LEU A 302 -19.00 7.00 -6.61
CA LEU A 302 -17.74 7.55 -7.11
C LEU A 302 -16.63 7.47 -6.07
N PHE A 303 -16.91 7.89 -4.84
CA PHE A 303 -15.95 7.90 -3.74
C PHE A 303 -15.46 6.48 -3.39
N ASN A 304 -16.39 5.56 -3.11
CA ASN A 304 -16.04 4.21 -2.67
C ASN A 304 -15.34 3.40 -3.78
N VAL A 305 -15.76 3.55 -5.05
CA VAL A 305 -15.06 2.92 -6.18
C VAL A 305 -13.62 3.39 -6.28
N ILE A 306 -13.36 4.71 -6.23
CA ILE A 306 -12.00 5.25 -6.28
C ILE A 306 -11.20 4.76 -5.08
N SER A 307 -11.76 4.83 -3.89
CA SER A 307 -11.10 4.45 -2.65
C SER A 307 -10.69 2.97 -2.64
N ILE A 308 -11.60 2.07 -2.96
CA ILE A 308 -11.34 0.63 -2.92
C ILE A 308 -10.41 0.18 -4.05
N LEU A 309 -10.64 0.64 -5.28
CA LEU A 309 -9.79 0.29 -6.43
C LEU A 309 -8.34 0.76 -6.25
N THR A 310 -8.12 1.90 -5.61
CA THR A 310 -6.77 2.39 -5.35
C THR A 310 -6.10 1.70 -4.15
N GLY A 311 -6.85 0.92 -3.37
CA GLY A 311 -6.40 0.36 -2.12
C GLY A 311 -6.25 1.39 -1.01
N THR A 312 -6.91 2.56 -1.12
CA THR A 312 -6.90 3.58 -0.06
C THR A 312 -7.76 3.15 1.12
N GLY A 313 -8.98 2.64 0.87
CA GLY A 313 -9.83 2.10 1.91
C GLY A 313 -10.59 3.13 2.75
N TYR A 314 -10.62 4.41 2.37
CA TYR A 314 -11.56 5.36 2.97
C TYR A 314 -13.00 5.03 2.61
N VAL A 315 -13.92 5.31 3.51
CA VAL A 315 -15.35 5.05 3.36
C VAL A 315 -16.16 6.33 3.59
N ASN A 316 -17.29 6.46 2.89
CA ASN A 316 -18.29 7.49 3.14
C ASN A 316 -19.72 6.91 3.13
N ALA A 317 -19.87 5.59 2.95
CA ALA A 317 -21.14 4.87 3.01
C ALA A 317 -20.90 3.38 3.25
N GLN A 318 -21.92 2.69 3.76
CA GLN A 318 -21.94 1.23 3.96
C GLN A 318 -22.26 0.53 2.64
N PHE A 319 -21.26 0.44 1.74
CA PHE A 319 -21.44 -0.13 0.41
C PHE A 319 -21.62 -1.65 0.40
N ASP A 320 -21.37 -2.33 1.50
CA ASP A 320 -21.64 -3.76 1.68
C ASP A 320 -23.15 -4.08 1.78
N ASN A 321 -23.99 -3.08 2.07
CA ASN A 321 -25.43 -3.20 2.09
C ASN A 321 -26.11 -2.94 0.73
N TRP A 322 -25.35 -2.61 -0.32
CA TRP A 322 -25.90 -2.32 -1.66
C TRP A 322 -26.36 -3.55 -2.45
N GLY A 323 -26.26 -4.76 -1.85
CA GLY A 323 -26.69 -6.02 -2.43
C GLY A 323 -25.54 -6.92 -2.92
N GLY A 324 -25.90 -8.12 -3.37
CA GLY A 324 -24.90 -9.15 -3.70
C GLY A 324 -24.04 -8.82 -4.92
N PHE A 325 -24.59 -8.14 -5.94
CA PHE A 325 -23.82 -7.77 -7.14
C PHE A 325 -22.73 -6.72 -6.82
N PRO A 326 -23.02 -5.59 -6.13
CA PRO A 326 -21.99 -4.67 -5.67
C PRO A 326 -20.90 -5.33 -4.82
N LEU A 327 -21.24 -6.26 -3.93
CA LEU A 327 -20.26 -7.01 -3.14
C LEU A 327 -19.22 -7.72 -4.05
N ILE A 328 -19.68 -8.41 -5.09
CA ILE A 328 -18.79 -9.10 -6.04
C ILE A 328 -17.90 -8.09 -6.78
N ILE A 329 -18.46 -6.96 -7.20
CA ILE A 329 -17.70 -5.91 -7.88
C ILE A 329 -16.62 -5.35 -6.93
N PHE A 330 -16.96 -5.03 -5.68
CA PHE A 330 -15.98 -4.51 -4.71
C PHE A 330 -14.88 -5.52 -4.40
N ILE A 331 -15.18 -6.82 -4.25
CA ILE A 331 -14.15 -7.87 -4.13
C ILE A 331 -13.23 -7.86 -5.36
N GLY A 332 -13.78 -7.75 -6.56
CA GLY A 332 -13.00 -7.64 -7.78
C GLY A 332 -12.11 -6.39 -7.81
N LEU A 333 -12.64 -5.24 -7.37
CA LEU A 333 -11.92 -3.97 -7.30
C LEU A 333 -10.77 -4.01 -6.28
N MET A 334 -10.92 -4.72 -5.15
CA MET A 334 -9.84 -4.89 -4.17
C MET A 334 -8.57 -5.50 -4.78
N PHE A 335 -8.68 -6.37 -5.79
CA PHE A 335 -7.52 -6.97 -6.46
C PHE A 335 -6.83 -6.02 -7.43
N ILE A 336 -7.53 -5.01 -7.94
CA ILE A 336 -6.99 -4.08 -8.93
C ILE A 336 -6.29 -2.95 -8.18
N GLY A 337 -4.97 -2.82 -8.38
CA GLY A 337 -4.20 -1.69 -7.86
C GLY A 337 -4.08 -0.56 -8.87
N GLY A 338 -3.45 0.52 -8.47
CA GLY A 338 -3.16 1.64 -9.37
C GLY A 338 -1.96 1.39 -10.30
N CYS A 339 -1.33 2.47 -10.73
CA CYS A 339 -0.19 2.41 -11.64
C CYS A 339 1.07 1.89 -10.94
N ALA A 340 1.97 1.27 -11.70
CA ALA A 340 3.29 0.89 -11.20
C ALA A 340 4.12 2.12 -10.81
N GLY A 341 4.83 2.03 -9.67
CA GLY A 341 5.59 3.17 -9.12
C GLY A 341 4.74 4.27 -8.49
N SER A 342 3.53 3.93 -8.03
CA SER A 342 2.66 4.73 -7.18
C SER A 342 2.64 4.19 -5.74
N THR A 343 1.93 4.87 -4.83
CA THR A 343 1.72 4.41 -3.44
C THR A 343 0.75 3.23 -3.32
N THR A 344 -0.13 3.04 -4.31
CA THR A 344 -1.18 2.01 -4.29
C THR A 344 -0.63 0.59 -4.15
N CYS A 345 -1.46 -0.30 -3.63
CA CYS A 345 -1.20 -1.73 -3.49
C CYS A 345 -1.94 -2.56 -4.55
N GLY A 346 -2.17 -3.84 -4.33
CA GLY A 346 -2.87 -4.72 -5.26
C GLY A 346 -2.08 -5.05 -6.54
N ILE A 347 -2.75 -5.73 -7.45
CA ILE A 347 -2.16 -6.11 -8.75
C ILE A 347 -2.11 -4.89 -9.66
N LYS A 348 -0.90 -4.43 -10.00
CA LYS A 348 -0.69 -3.23 -10.81
C LYS A 348 -1.29 -3.35 -12.21
N ILE A 349 -1.84 -2.25 -12.72
CA ILE A 349 -2.55 -2.16 -14.00
C ILE A 349 -1.76 -2.71 -15.18
N PHE A 350 -0.45 -2.48 -15.25
CA PHE A 350 0.37 -2.99 -16.35
C PHE A 350 0.32 -4.52 -16.49
N ARG A 351 0.16 -5.25 -15.36
CA ARG A 351 0.05 -6.71 -15.39
C ARG A 351 -1.22 -7.17 -16.08
N PHE A 352 -2.34 -6.50 -15.80
CA PHE A 352 -3.59 -6.77 -16.51
C PHE A 352 -3.50 -6.43 -18.00
N GLN A 353 -2.83 -5.34 -18.36
CA GLN A 353 -2.64 -4.94 -19.76
C GLN A 353 -1.84 -5.98 -20.53
N ILE A 354 -0.73 -6.48 -19.94
CA ILE A 354 0.12 -7.48 -20.58
C ILE A 354 -0.60 -8.82 -20.65
N LEU A 355 -1.28 -9.23 -19.56
CA LEU A 355 -2.06 -10.47 -19.54
C LEU A 355 -3.17 -10.45 -20.61
N TYR A 356 -3.91 -9.35 -20.71
CA TYR A 356 -4.94 -9.18 -21.75
C TYR A 356 -4.35 -9.30 -23.17
N SER A 357 -3.24 -8.61 -23.42
CA SER A 357 -2.55 -8.67 -24.72
C SER A 357 -2.01 -10.08 -25.01
N PHE A 358 -1.52 -10.77 -23.99
CA PHE A 358 -1.07 -12.16 -24.11
C PHE A 358 -2.22 -13.11 -24.48
N VAL A 359 -3.35 -13.02 -23.74
CA VAL A 359 -4.54 -13.85 -24.04
C VAL A 359 -5.04 -13.61 -25.46
N LEU A 360 -5.13 -12.36 -25.90
CA LEU A 360 -5.52 -12.04 -27.28
C LEU A 360 -4.56 -12.66 -28.31
N ASN A 361 -3.24 -12.61 -28.05
CA ASN A 361 -2.26 -13.22 -28.94
C ASN A 361 -2.37 -14.76 -28.97
N GLN A 362 -2.70 -15.41 -27.85
CA GLN A 362 -2.96 -16.86 -27.82
C GLN A 362 -4.20 -17.22 -28.64
N LEU A 363 -5.29 -16.46 -28.51
CA LEU A 363 -6.50 -16.67 -29.32
C LEU A 363 -6.20 -16.49 -30.82
N ARG A 364 -5.41 -15.48 -31.20
CA ARG A 364 -4.99 -15.26 -32.59
C ARG A 364 -4.13 -16.42 -33.11
N LYS A 365 -3.24 -17.00 -32.30
CA LYS A 365 -2.42 -18.16 -32.68
C LYS A 365 -3.27 -19.40 -32.94
N ILE A 366 -4.41 -19.57 -32.25
CA ILE A 366 -5.35 -20.65 -32.51
C ILE A 366 -5.99 -20.48 -33.91
N ILE A 367 -6.34 -19.25 -34.26
CA ILE A 367 -6.94 -18.95 -35.58
C ILE A 367 -5.90 -19.01 -36.70
N TYR A 368 -4.69 -18.51 -36.42
CA TYR A 368 -3.59 -18.44 -37.38
C TYR A 368 -2.34 -19.13 -36.84
N PRO A 369 -2.24 -20.49 -36.88
CA PRO A 369 -1.17 -21.25 -36.25
C PRO A 369 0.25 -20.91 -36.73
N LYS A 370 0.37 -20.46 -37.99
CA LYS A 370 1.65 -20.02 -38.60
C LYS A 370 1.93 -18.52 -38.43
N GLY A 371 1.01 -17.78 -37.79
CA GLY A 371 1.15 -16.34 -37.57
C GLY A 371 2.19 -16.01 -36.50
N ILE A 372 3.00 -14.99 -36.73
CA ILE A 372 3.93 -14.42 -35.74
C ILE A 372 3.28 -13.22 -35.06
N PHE A 373 2.91 -13.37 -33.80
CA PHE A 373 2.30 -12.30 -33.02
C PHE A 373 3.25 -11.86 -31.91
N VAL A 374 3.86 -10.69 -32.08
CA VAL A 374 4.75 -10.10 -31.08
C VAL A 374 3.93 -9.39 -30.02
N LEU A 375 4.13 -9.77 -28.76
CA LEU A 375 3.55 -9.06 -27.63
C LEU A 375 4.22 -7.68 -27.52
N LYS A 376 3.39 -6.62 -27.47
CA LYS A 376 3.89 -5.25 -27.34
C LYS A 376 3.26 -4.58 -26.12
N TYR A 377 4.07 -3.85 -25.36
CA TYR A 377 3.65 -2.96 -24.30
C TYR A 377 4.23 -1.57 -24.55
N ASN A 378 3.40 -0.54 -24.60
CA ASN A 378 3.80 0.82 -24.91
C ASN A 378 4.69 0.92 -26.18
N GLN A 379 4.27 0.24 -27.26
CA GLN A 379 4.94 0.10 -28.57
C GLN A 379 6.27 -0.68 -28.56
N SER A 380 6.78 -1.06 -27.40
CA SER A 380 8.00 -1.88 -27.30
C SER A 380 7.67 -3.37 -27.21
N PRO A 381 8.44 -4.27 -27.83
CA PRO A 381 8.25 -5.70 -27.70
C PRO A 381 8.54 -6.15 -26.27
N VAL A 382 7.75 -7.11 -25.80
CA VAL A 382 7.86 -7.69 -24.45
C VAL A 382 8.43 -9.08 -24.56
N ASP A 383 9.45 -9.38 -23.74
CA ASP A 383 10.10 -10.69 -23.69
C ASP A 383 9.15 -11.76 -23.09
N ASP A 384 9.23 -12.98 -23.63
CA ASP A 384 8.45 -14.13 -23.14
C ASP A 384 8.75 -14.45 -21.66
N LYS A 385 10.01 -14.28 -21.21
CA LYS A 385 10.39 -14.46 -19.80
C LYS A 385 9.64 -13.47 -18.88
N PHE A 386 9.48 -12.25 -19.32
CA PHE A 386 8.75 -11.23 -18.58
C PHE A 386 7.25 -11.56 -18.49
N THR A 387 6.67 -12.03 -19.61
CA THR A 387 5.27 -12.47 -19.64
C THR A 387 5.04 -13.66 -18.72
N ALA A 388 5.93 -14.66 -18.74
CA ALA A 388 5.90 -15.81 -17.84
C ALA A 388 5.96 -15.38 -16.35
N SER A 389 6.79 -14.39 -16.02
CA SER A 389 6.87 -13.84 -14.65
C SER A 389 5.55 -13.21 -14.19
N ILE A 390 4.83 -12.51 -15.08
CA ILE A 390 3.52 -11.94 -14.74
C ILE A 390 2.46 -13.02 -14.52
N ILE A 391 2.42 -14.02 -15.38
CA ILE A 391 1.47 -15.14 -15.24
C ILE A 391 1.73 -15.89 -13.94
N SER A 392 3.02 -16.19 -13.64
CA SER A 392 3.42 -16.84 -12.39
C SER A 392 3.05 -16.01 -11.17
N PHE A 393 3.20 -14.68 -11.24
CA PHE A 393 2.79 -13.78 -10.16
C PHE A 393 1.28 -13.85 -9.90
N ILE A 394 0.45 -13.76 -10.95
CA ILE A 394 -1.01 -13.82 -10.80
C ILE A 394 -1.45 -15.18 -10.25
N TYR A 395 -0.84 -16.27 -10.75
CA TYR A 395 -1.11 -17.61 -10.25
C TYR A 395 -0.81 -17.72 -8.75
N MET A 396 0.40 -17.33 -8.32
CA MET A 396 0.78 -17.38 -6.91
C MET A 396 -0.06 -16.45 -6.03
N TYR A 397 -0.46 -15.31 -6.57
CA TYR A 397 -1.33 -14.38 -5.89
C TYR A 397 -2.70 -15.03 -5.56
N LEU A 398 -3.29 -15.74 -6.53
CA LEU A 398 -4.54 -16.47 -6.32
C LEU A 398 -4.35 -17.64 -5.34
N VAL A 399 -3.26 -18.40 -5.46
CA VAL A 399 -2.97 -19.52 -4.53
C VAL A 399 -2.88 -19.01 -3.09
N ILE A 400 -2.15 -17.93 -2.85
CA ILE A 400 -1.99 -17.34 -1.51
C ILE A 400 -3.32 -16.75 -1.02
N PHE A 401 -4.07 -16.07 -1.88
CA PHE A 401 -5.39 -15.56 -1.55
C PHE A 401 -6.31 -16.69 -1.05
N PHE A 402 -6.41 -17.79 -1.79
CA PHE A 402 -7.23 -18.93 -1.36
C PHE A 402 -6.69 -19.61 -0.11
N ALA A 403 -5.36 -19.69 0.06
CA ALA A 403 -4.75 -20.23 1.27
C ALA A 403 -5.09 -19.37 2.50
N ILE A 404 -4.97 -18.04 2.41
CA ILE A 404 -5.36 -17.11 3.49
C ILE A 404 -6.86 -17.24 3.78
N THR A 405 -7.72 -17.28 2.75
CA THR A 405 -9.17 -17.46 2.92
C THR A 405 -9.48 -18.75 3.69
N ALA A 406 -8.86 -19.87 3.30
CA ALA A 406 -9.05 -21.15 3.98
C ALA A 406 -8.58 -21.13 5.43
N LEU A 407 -7.40 -20.53 5.69
CA LEU A 407 -6.88 -20.38 7.05
C LEU A 407 -7.78 -19.51 7.93
N LEU A 408 -8.34 -18.41 7.40
CA LEU A 408 -9.28 -17.56 8.12
C LEU A 408 -10.59 -18.31 8.41
N SER A 409 -11.10 -19.06 7.44
CA SER A 409 -12.31 -19.89 7.65
C SER A 409 -12.10 -20.97 8.74
N LEU A 410 -10.88 -21.55 8.84
CA LEU A 410 -10.55 -22.49 9.92
C LEU A 410 -10.57 -21.86 11.33
N THR A 411 -10.44 -20.54 11.43
CA THR A 411 -10.57 -19.84 12.72
C THR A 411 -12.02 -19.59 13.16
N GLY A 412 -13.00 -20.08 12.37
CA GLY A 412 -14.44 -19.95 12.67
C GLY A 412 -15.10 -18.69 12.11
N LEU A 413 -14.41 -17.94 11.24
CA LEU A 413 -15.00 -16.78 10.57
C LEU A 413 -15.96 -17.22 9.46
N ASP A 414 -17.02 -16.44 9.25
CA ASP A 414 -17.97 -16.63 8.15
C ASP A 414 -17.30 -16.44 6.78
N PHE A 415 -17.97 -16.92 5.73
CA PHE A 415 -17.42 -16.93 4.37
C PHE A 415 -17.08 -15.52 3.85
N ILE A 416 -18.00 -14.55 4.06
CA ILE A 416 -17.80 -13.17 3.56
C ILE A 416 -16.63 -12.52 4.30
N THR A 417 -16.54 -12.65 5.61
CA THR A 417 -15.42 -12.15 6.41
C THR A 417 -14.11 -12.81 6.01
N SER A 418 -14.09 -14.13 5.79
CA SER A 418 -12.87 -14.86 5.41
C SER A 418 -12.36 -14.45 4.02
N ILE A 419 -13.23 -14.40 3.01
CA ILE A 419 -12.84 -14.06 1.63
C ILE A 419 -12.46 -12.59 1.48
N SER A 420 -13.24 -11.68 2.08
CA SER A 420 -12.94 -10.25 2.01
C SER A 420 -11.74 -9.86 2.89
N GLY A 421 -11.58 -10.50 4.06
CA GLY A 421 -10.40 -10.34 4.90
C GLY A 421 -9.12 -10.80 4.21
N ALA A 422 -9.15 -11.92 3.50
CA ALA A 422 -8.03 -12.35 2.66
C ALA A 422 -7.77 -11.36 1.51
N ALA A 423 -8.82 -10.91 0.80
CA ALA A 423 -8.69 -9.95 -0.29
C ALA A 423 -8.08 -8.63 0.18
N THR A 424 -8.62 -8.05 1.27
CA THR A 424 -8.12 -6.78 1.79
C THR A 424 -6.70 -6.88 2.34
N SER A 425 -6.32 -7.99 2.98
CA SER A 425 -4.97 -8.15 3.51
C SER A 425 -3.91 -8.30 2.41
N ILE A 426 -4.13 -9.18 1.42
CA ILE A 426 -3.15 -9.39 0.34
C ILE A 426 -3.09 -8.22 -0.67
N SER A 427 -4.17 -7.46 -0.79
CA SER A 427 -4.23 -6.28 -1.66
C SER A 427 -3.94 -4.97 -0.93
N ASN A 428 -3.85 -5.00 0.41
CA ASN A 428 -3.63 -3.84 1.28
C ASN A 428 -4.68 -2.72 1.03
N VAL A 429 -5.97 -3.03 1.19
CA VAL A 429 -7.08 -2.12 0.87
C VAL A 429 -7.67 -1.43 2.10
N GLY A 430 -7.74 -2.12 3.24
CA GLY A 430 -8.25 -1.62 4.51
C GLY A 430 -9.54 -2.31 4.95
N PRO A 431 -10.72 -1.84 4.58
CA PRO A 431 -11.96 -2.47 4.96
C PRO A 431 -12.15 -3.82 4.26
N GLY A 432 -12.76 -4.77 4.97
CA GLY A 432 -13.33 -5.97 4.38
C GLY A 432 -14.79 -5.74 3.98
N LEU A 433 -15.58 -6.79 3.99
CA LEU A 433 -17.02 -6.78 3.72
C LEU A 433 -17.74 -7.58 4.81
N GLY A 434 -19.03 -7.28 4.98
CA GLY A 434 -19.88 -7.94 5.97
C GLY A 434 -19.87 -7.23 7.33
N SER A 435 -20.65 -7.77 8.27
CA SER A 435 -20.97 -7.10 9.52
C SER A 435 -19.79 -6.89 10.47
N THR A 436 -18.72 -7.70 10.33
CA THR A 436 -17.59 -7.66 11.28
C THR A 436 -16.50 -6.70 10.83
N ILE A 437 -16.00 -6.88 9.59
CA ILE A 437 -14.85 -6.13 9.06
C ILE A 437 -15.23 -5.24 7.87
N GLY A 438 -16.52 -5.01 7.66
CA GLY A 438 -17.05 -4.17 6.59
C GLY A 438 -16.66 -2.68 6.73
N PRO A 439 -17.26 -1.82 5.90
CA PRO A 439 -16.88 -0.40 5.80
C PRO A 439 -16.86 0.36 7.13
N ASN A 440 -17.80 0.09 8.02
CA ASN A 440 -17.87 0.68 9.36
C ASN A 440 -17.45 -0.30 10.47
N GLY A 441 -16.91 -1.47 10.09
CA GLY A 441 -16.41 -2.47 11.01
C GLY A 441 -14.95 -2.27 11.39
N ASN A 442 -14.48 -3.12 12.31
CA ASN A 442 -13.07 -3.16 12.69
C ASN A 442 -12.63 -4.60 12.98
N PHE A 443 -11.32 -4.81 13.07
CA PHE A 443 -10.72 -6.13 13.24
C PHE A 443 -10.51 -6.51 14.70
N TYR A 444 -11.03 -5.72 15.66
CA TYR A 444 -10.82 -5.95 17.10
C TYR A 444 -11.33 -7.30 17.57
N GLN A 445 -12.55 -7.66 17.15
CA GLN A 445 -13.24 -8.87 17.59
C GLN A 445 -12.70 -10.16 16.98
N LEU A 446 -11.82 -10.07 15.97
CA LEU A 446 -11.25 -11.26 15.34
C LEU A 446 -10.35 -12.03 16.32
N PRO A 447 -10.30 -13.37 16.22
CA PRO A 447 -9.32 -14.18 16.95
C PRO A 447 -7.89 -13.71 16.68
N ASP A 448 -7.01 -13.82 17.67
CA ASP A 448 -5.60 -13.40 17.51
C ASP A 448 -4.90 -14.15 16.38
N VAL A 449 -5.20 -15.44 16.18
CA VAL A 449 -4.67 -16.22 15.07
C VAL A 449 -5.05 -15.59 13.71
N SER A 450 -6.29 -15.12 13.57
CA SER A 450 -6.75 -14.45 12.34
C SER A 450 -5.99 -13.15 12.10
N LYS A 451 -5.70 -12.37 13.15
CA LYS A 451 -4.91 -11.14 13.05
C LYS A 451 -3.48 -11.42 12.56
N TRP A 452 -2.84 -12.51 13.02
CA TRP A 452 -1.53 -12.94 12.54
C TRP A 452 -1.56 -13.40 11.08
N ILE A 453 -2.59 -14.16 10.67
CA ILE A 453 -2.77 -14.57 9.27
C ILE A 453 -2.93 -13.34 8.38
N LEU A 454 -3.78 -12.39 8.77
CA LEU A 454 -4.00 -11.15 8.03
C LEU A 454 -2.73 -10.28 7.96
N SER A 455 -2.00 -10.13 9.06
CA SER A 455 -0.72 -9.40 9.10
C SER A 455 0.32 -10.02 8.14
N THR A 456 0.35 -11.35 8.05
CA THR A 456 1.18 -12.05 7.06
C THR A 456 0.72 -11.78 5.63
N GLY A 457 -0.58 -11.74 5.39
CA GLY A 457 -1.16 -11.33 4.10
C GLY A 457 -0.75 -9.91 3.71
N MET A 458 -0.81 -8.96 4.65
CA MET A 458 -0.44 -7.55 4.42
C MET A 458 1.01 -7.38 3.97
N ILE A 459 1.96 -8.09 4.61
CA ILE A 459 3.38 -8.01 4.23
C ILE A 459 3.65 -8.70 2.90
N LEU A 460 3.01 -9.84 2.63
CA LEU A 460 3.11 -10.56 1.36
C LEU A 460 2.60 -9.71 0.20
N GLY A 461 1.44 -9.07 0.37
CA GLY A 461 0.87 -8.17 -0.63
C GLY A 461 1.74 -6.95 -0.91
N ARG A 462 2.27 -6.32 0.15
CA ARG A 462 3.08 -5.10 0.05
C ARG A 462 4.40 -5.31 -0.68
N LEU A 463 5.08 -6.44 -0.41
CA LEU A 463 6.42 -6.74 -0.93
C LEU A 463 6.41 -7.53 -2.25
N GLU A 464 5.27 -7.60 -2.92
CA GLU A 464 5.11 -8.29 -4.20
C GLU A 464 5.44 -9.80 -4.14
N LEU A 465 4.86 -10.53 -3.21
CA LEU A 465 4.89 -12.00 -3.01
C LEU A 465 6.25 -12.66 -3.21
N PHE A 466 6.82 -12.61 -4.42
CA PHE A 466 8.06 -13.30 -4.75
C PHE A 466 9.26 -12.80 -3.93
N ALA A 467 9.25 -11.55 -3.50
CA ALA A 467 10.32 -11.01 -2.67
C ALA A 467 10.43 -11.71 -1.30
N ILE A 468 9.30 -12.21 -0.80
CA ILE A 468 9.25 -12.96 0.46
C ILE A 468 9.35 -14.46 0.20
N LEU A 469 8.61 -14.98 -0.80
CA LEU A 469 8.55 -16.42 -1.05
C LEU A 469 9.92 -17.03 -1.38
N VAL A 470 10.78 -16.27 -2.05
CA VAL A 470 12.15 -16.73 -2.39
C VAL A 470 12.98 -17.06 -1.14
N LEU A 471 12.71 -16.37 -0.01
CA LEU A 471 13.43 -16.58 1.25
C LEU A 471 13.13 -17.96 1.86
N PHE A 472 12.02 -18.61 1.50
CA PHE A 472 11.65 -19.94 1.97
C PHE A 472 12.25 -21.07 1.11
N LEU A 473 12.92 -20.74 -0.01
CA LEU A 473 13.55 -21.74 -0.86
C LEU A 473 14.95 -22.10 -0.34
N PRO A 474 15.25 -23.38 -0.02
CA PRO A 474 16.57 -23.78 0.46
C PRO A 474 17.71 -23.48 -0.55
N SER A 475 17.40 -23.49 -1.84
CA SER A 475 18.35 -23.15 -2.91
C SER A 475 18.83 -21.71 -2.86
N PHE A 476 17.99 -20.80 -2.35
CA PHE A 476 18.35 -19.39 -2.19
C PHE A 476 19.51 -19.17 -1.19
N TRP A 477 19.59 -19.99 -0.16
CA TRP A 477 20.61 -19.88 0.89
C TRP A 477 21.92 -20.61 0.55
N ARG A 478 21.89 -21.45 -0.50
CA ARG A 478 23.05 -22.24 -0.94
C ARG A 478 23.81 -21.61 -2.11
N SER A 479 23.24 -20.57 -2.74
CA SER A 479 23.83 -19.86 -3.90
C SER A 479 24.84 -18.79 -3.50
#